data_3771a49d0dc4ee6b85487a35920efa72
#
_entry.id   3771a49d0dc4ee6b85487a35920efa72
#
_cell.length_a   1.000
_cell.length_b   1.000
_cell.length_c   1.000
_cell.angle_alpha   90.00
_cell.angle_beta   90.00
_cell.angle_gamma   90.00
#
_symmetry.space_group_name_H-M   'P 1'
#
loop_
_entity.id
_entity.type
_entity.pdbx_description
1 polymer ?
#
loop_
_entity_poly.entity_id
_entity_poly.type
_entity_poly.pdbx_seq_one_letter_code
_entity_poly.pdbx_strand_id
1 'polypeptide(L)'
;VAPGWQELEEAVARCTRCELYRTRTRPVLGVGDRHAQWLIVGEAPGAEEDRRGEPFVGAAGQLLDAMLQAIGLARGRNVYIANILKSRPPGNRDPAPAEVAACLPYLERQIELLRPRLILAVGRIAMQNLLGTDSSLGRMRGQVHEFGGLKTPLIVTYHPAYLLRKPEDKRKAWEDLKFARSVFARLA
;
A
#
# COMPACT_ATOMS: atom_id res chain seq x y z
N VAL A 1 0.99 -1.17 26.81
CA VAL A 1 1.64 -0.35 25.79
C VAL A 1 1.51 -1.05 24.44
N ALA A 2 0.98 -0.37 23.44
CA ALA A 2 0.83 -0.93 22.09
C ALA A 2 2.22 -1.20 21.48
N PRO A 3 2.38 -2.29 20.71
CA PRO A 3 3.70 -2.66 20.15
C PRO A 3 4.27 -1.57 19.25
N GLY A 4 5.58 -1.36 19.37
CA GLY A 4 6.33 -0.47 18.49
C GLY A 4 6.73 -1.18 17.19
N TRP A 5 7.60 -0.54 16.42
CA TRP A 5 8.03 -1.08 15.13
C TRP A 5 8.73 -2.43 15.25
N GLN A 6 9.59 -2.60 16.26
CA GLN A 6 10.32 -3.85 16.43
C GLN A 6 9.39 -5.02 16.73
N GLU A 7 8.45 -4.85 17.66
CA GLU A 7 7.49 -5.89 18.01
C GLU A 7 6.57 -6.22 16.84
N LEU A 8 6.26 -5.21 16.01
CA LEU A 8 5.46 -5.41 14.82
C LEU A 8 6.22 -6.23 13.77
N GLU A 9 7.48 -5.93 13.54
CA GLU A 9 8.35 -6.70 12.65
C GLU A 9 8.44 -8.17 13.08
N GLU A 10 8.64 -8.41 14.36
CA GLU A 10 8.70 -9.76 14.91
C GLU A 10 7.38 -10.51 14.78
N ALA A 11 6.27 -9.81 15.03
CA ALA A 11 4.93 -10.40 14.91
C ALA A 11 4.63 -10.82 13.47
N VAL A 12 4.97 -9.97 12.50
CA VAL A 12 4.75 -10.28 11.08
C VAL A 12 5.68 -11.40 10.62
N ALA A 13 6.94 -11.39 11.08
CA ALA A 13 7.91 -12.42 10.72
C ALA A 13 7.46 -13.83 11.12
N ARG A 14 6.73 -13.94 12.22
CA ARG A 14 6.26 -15.23 12.78
C ARG A 14 4.76 -15.46 12.55
N CYS A 15 4.11 -14.64 11.76
CA CYS A 15 2.66 -14.66 11.64
C CYS A 15 2.14 -15.96 11.01
N THR A 16 1.16 -16.57 11.68
CA THR A 16 0.45 -17.76 11.23
C THR A 16 -1.07 -17.58 11.30
N ARG A 17 -1.54 -16.33 11.21
CA ARG A 17 -2.96 -16.00 11.40
C ARG A 17 -3.86 -16.43 10.25
N CYS A 18 -3.29 -16.70 9.08
CA CYS A 18 -4.03 -17.24 7.92
C CYS A 18 -3.17 -18.29 7.23
N GLU A 19 -3.73 -19.00 6.29
CA GLU A 19 -3.05 -20.13 5.61
C GLU A 19 -1.87 -19.71 4.72
N LEU A 20 -1.71 -18.42 4.43
CA LEU A 20 -0.64 -17.94 3.55
C LEU A 20 0.77 -18.21 4.10
N TYR A 21 0.90 -18.38 5.42
CA TYR A 21 2.21 -18.72 6.00
C TYR A 21 2.76 -20.05 5.49
N ARG A 22 1.88 -20.94 5.03
CA ARG A 22 2.27 -22.28 4.56
C ARG A 22 2.96 -22.25 3.20
N THR A 23 2.65 -21.24 2.39
CA THR A 23 3.12 -21.18 0.99
C THR A 23 4.04 -20.00 0.71
N ARG A 24 4.07 -18.98 1.57
CA ARG A 24 4.99 -17.85 1.41
C ARG A 24 6.43 -18.27 1.67
N THR A 25 7.38 -17.60 1.01
CA THR A 25 8.78 -17.72 1.33
C THR A 25 9.16 -16.77 2.46
N ARG A 26 8.79 -15.49 2.34
CA ARG A 26 9.04 -14.47 3.36
C ARG A 26 7.82 -13.57 3.53
N PRO A 27 7.48 -13.19 4.76
CA PRO A 27 6.50 -12.13 4.96
C PRO A 27 7.10 -10.79 4.55
N VAL A 28 6.24 -9.85 4.16
CA VAL A 28 6.63 -8.53 3.66
C VAL A 28 5.90 -7.47 4.50
N LEU A 29 6.57 -6.91 5.49
CA LEU A 29 5.99 -5.91 6.37
C LEU A 29 5.75 -4.59 5.64
N GLY A 30 6.77 -4.10 4.98
CA GLY A 30 6.82 -2.79 4.35
C GLY A 30 8.24 -2.29 4.32
N VAL A 31 8.45 -1.13 3.70
CA VAL A 31 9.78 -0.53 3.59
C VAL A 31 9.67 0.99 3.50
N GLY A 32 10.59 1.68 4.13
CA GLY A 32 10.74 3.12 3.93
C GLY A 32 11.06 3.88 5.20
N ASP A 33 10.86 5.18 5.11
CA ASP A 33 11.09 6.12 6.18
C ASP A 33 10.00 5.99 7.24
N ARG A 34 10.36 5.66 8.46
CA ARG A 34 9.42 5.51 9.58
C ARG A 34 8.89 6.85 10.13
N HIS A 35 9.38 7.95 9.59
CA HIS A 35 8.87 9.30 9.83
C HIS A 35 8.22 9.87 8.57
N ALA A 36 7.88 9.02 7.62
CA ALA A 36 7.32 9.44 6.34
C ALA A 36 5.97 10.14 6.50
N GLN A 37 5.77 11.16 5.70
CA GLN A 37 4.48 11.85 5.58
C GLN A 37 3.57 11.19 4.54
N TRP A 38 4.14 10.40 3.62
CA TRP A 38 3.40 9.67 2.59
C TRP A 38 3.44 8.17 2.87
N LEU A 39 2.27 7.55 2.89
CA LEU A 39 2.13 6.10 2.93
C LEU A 39 1.52 5.62 1.63
N ILE A 40 2.21 4.71 0.95
CA ILE A 40 1.71 4.07 -0.26
C ILE A 40 1.21 2.67 0.13
N VAL A 41 -0.02 2.34 -0.22
CA VAL A 41 -0.61 1.05 0.11
C VAL A 41 -1.04 0.33 -1.15
N GLY A 42 -0.48 -0.86 -1.39
CA GLY A 42 -0.85 -1.75 -2.47
C GLY A 42 -1.60 -2.98 -1.97
N GLU A 43 -1.71 -3.98 -2.83
CA GLU A 43 -2.54 -5.16 -2.59
C GLU A 43 -1.81 -6.23 -1.77
N ALA A 44 -0.80 -6.87 -2.36
CA ALA A 44 -0.12 -8.02 -1.78
C ALA A 44 1.25 -8.22 -2.42
N PRO A 45 2.17 -8.94 -1.73
CA PRO A 45 3.44 -9.33 -2.33
C PRO A 45 3.26 -10.26 -3.54
N GLY A 46 4.01 -10.01 -4.60
CA GLY A 46 4.17 -10.92 -5.72
C GLY A 46 5.36 -11.86 -5.51
N ALA A 47 5.78 -12.54 -6.59
CA ALA A 47 6.87 -13.52 -6.51
C ALA A 47 8.21 -12.93 -6.07
N GLU A 48 8.59 -11.78 -6.64
CA GLU A 48 9.85 -11.13 -6.30
C GLU A 48 9.83 -10.58 -4.87
N GLU A 49 8.70 -9.99 -4.46
CA GLU A 49 8.50 -9.48 -3.11
C GLU A 49 8.59 -10.61 -2.07
N ASP A 50 7.96 -11.75 -2.36
CA ASP A 50 8.01 -12.94 -1.50
C ASP A 50 9.44 -13.48 -1.37
N ARG A 51 10.20 -13.43 -2.44
CA ARG A 51 11.60 -13.88 -2.45
C ARG A 51 12.50 -12.96 -1.65
N ARG A 52 12.30 -11.65 -1.78
CA ARG A 52 13.18 -10.62 -1.17
C ARG A 52 12.73 -10.14 0.20
N GLY A 53 11.44 -10.26 0.53
CA GLY A 53 10.88 -9.73 1.77
C GLY A 53 10.65 -8.22 1.75
N GLU A 54 10.61 -7.60 0.58
CA GLU A 54 10.44 -6.17 0.40
C GLU A 54 9.31 -5.88 -0.61
N PRO A 55 8.43 -4.86 -0.36
CA PRO A 55 7.33 -4.57 -1.26
C PRO A 55 7.79 -3.87 -2.54
N PHE A 56 7.08 -4.13 -3.63
CA PHE A 56 7.27 -3.43 -4.91
C PHE A 56 8.71 -3.47 -5.42
N VAL A 57 9.27 -4.66 -5.56
CA VAL A 57 10.64 -4.86 -6.06
C VAL A 57 10.71 -5.49 -7.45
N GLY A 58 9.56 -5.87 -8.04
CA GLY A 58 9.48 -6.35 -9.40
C GLY A 58 9.22 -5.22 -10.41
N ALA A 59 8.74 -5.59 -11.61
CA ALA A 59 8.45 -4.62 -12.67
C ALA A 59 7.43 -3.55 -12.26
N ALA A 60 6.38 -3.96 -11.55
CA ALA A 60 5.39 -3.01 -11.01
C ALA A 60 6.02 -2.05 -10.01
N GLY A 61 6.97 -2.54 -9.21
CA GLY A 61 7.71 -1.72 -8.26
C GLY A 61 8.59 -0.67 -8.93
N GLN A 62 9.21 -1.02 -10.05
CA GLN A 62 9.99 -0.08 -10.85
C GLN A 62 9.11 1.06 -11.38
N LEU A 63 7.91 0.73 -11.84
CA LEU A 63 6.95 1.74 -12.28
C LEU A 63 6.49 2.61 -11.10
N LEU A 64 6.25 2.03 -9.94
CA LEU A 64 5.90 2.80 -8.74
C LEU A 64 7.00 3.81 -8.40
N ASP A 65 8.26 3.39 -8.45
CA ASP A 65 9.39 4.28 -8.19
C ASP A 65 9.41 5.44 -9.17
N ALA A 66 9.16 5.19 -10.46
CA ALA A 66 9.06 6.25 -11.48
C ALA A 66 7.87 7.19 -11.21
N MET A 67 6.73 6.65 -10.80
CA MET A 67 5.55 7.43 -10.43
C MET A 67 5.85 8.37 -9.26
N LEU A 68 6.53 7.87 -8.23
CA LEU A 68 6.92 8.68 -7.07
C LEU A 68 7.91 9.79 -7.47
N GLN A 69 8.90 9.47 -8.29
CA GLN A 69 9.85 10.47 -8.79
C GLN A 69 9.15 11.59 -9.56
N ALA A 70 8.11 11.26 -10.30
CA ALA A 70 7.35 12.24 -11.09
C ALA A 70 6.70 13.34 -10.23
N ILE A 71 6.48 13.08 -8.95
CA ILE A 71 5.93 14.05 -8.01
C ILE A 71 6.94 14.48 -6.93
N GLY A 72 8.22 14.22 -7.17
CA GLY A 72 9.30 14.68 -6.29
C GLY A 72 9.55 13.79 -5.08
N LEU A 73 9.04 12.57 -5.09
CA LEU A 73 9.23 11.60 -4.01
C LEU A 73 10.19 10.49 -4.43
N ALA A 74 10.74 9.78 -3.46
CA ALA A 74 11.59 8.63 -3.71
C ALA A 74 11.40 7.60 -2.59
N ARG A 75 11.56 6.33 -2.95
CA ARG A 75 11.53 5.23 -1.99
C ARG A 75 12.54 5.53 -0.86
N GLY A 76 12.07 5.40 0.39
CA GLY A 76 12.92 5.66 1.57
C GLY A 76 13.14 7.13 1.93
N ARG A 77 12.62 8.05 1.15
CA ARG A 77 12.69 9.48 1.46
C ARG A 77 11.28 10.06 1.57
N ASN A 78 10.84 10.27 2.80
CA ASN A 78 9.50 10.75 3.14
C ASN A 78 8.37 9.87 2.60
N VAL A 79 8.67 8.61 2.27
CA VAL A 79 7.73 7.62 1.75
C VAL A 79 7.91 6.31 2.50
N TYR A 80 6.80 5.73 2.94
CA TYR A 80 6.72 4.35 3.42
C TYR A 80 5.79 3.56 2.49
N ILE A 81 6.17 2.34 2.14
CA ILE A 81 5.42 1.50 1.21
C ILE A 81 5.02 0.20 1.91
N ALA A 82 3.75 -0.15 1.83
CA ALA A 82 3.21 -1.37 2.42
C ALA A 82 2.08 -1.93 1.54
N ASN A 83 1.60 -3.11 1.90
CA ASN A 83 0.46 -3.76 1.25
C ASN A 83 -0.61 -4.12 2.27
N ILE A 84 -1.84 -4.36 1.80
CA ILE A 84 -2.93 -4.91 2.59
C ILE A 84 -2.53 -6.27 3.17
N LEU A 85 -2.02 -7.18 2.32
CA LEU A 85 -1.51 -8.48 2.78
C LEU A 85 0.00 -8.41 3.03
N LYS A 86 0.44 -9.12 4.04
CA LYS A 86 1.86 -9.25 4.40
C LYS A 86 2.50 -10.53 3.85
N SER A 87 1.70 -11.36 3.17
CA SER A 87 2.15 -12.62 2.60
C SER A 87 1.57 -12.81 1.21
N ARG A 88 2.35 -13.45 0.33
CA ARG A 88 1.95 -13.68 -1.06
C ARG A 88 0.84 -14.73 -1.15
N PRO A 89 -0.29 -14.44 -1.83
CA PRO A 89 -1.27 -15.47 -2.17
C PRO A 89 -0.72 -16.39 -3.26
N PRO A 90 -1.03 -17.69 -3.21
CA PRO A 90 -0.59 -18.64 -4.25
C PRO A 90 -1.01 -18.19 -5.65
N GLY A 91 -0.07 -18.22 -6.60
CA GLY A 91 -0.33 -17.81 -7.97
C GLY A 91 -0.69 -16.34 -8.15
N ASN A 92 -0.41 -15.49 -7.16
CA ASN A 92 -0.74 -14.06 -7.17
C ASN A 92 -2.25 -13.80 -7.34
N ARG A 93 -3.09 -14.72 -6.84
CA ARG A 93 -4.55 -14.52 -6.86
C ARG A 93 -4.94 -13.34 -5.97
N ASP A 94 -6.15 -12.85 -6.14
CA ASP A 94 -6.70 -11.81 -5.28
C ASP A 94 -6.75 -12.28 -3.82
N PRO A 95 -6.57 -11.36 -2.86
CA PRO A 95 -6.72 -11.68 -1.45
C PRO A 95 -8.10 -12.23 -1.10
N ALA A 96 -8.14 -13.27 -0.27
CA ALA A 96 -9.38 -13.77 0.30
C ALA A 96 -9.80 -12.90 1.51
N PRO A 97 -11.11 -12.77 1.79
CA PRO A 97 -11.57 -11.95 2.92
C PRO A 97 -10.95 -12.33 4.27
N ALA A 98 -10.77 -13.63 4.53
CA ALA A 98 -10.13 -14.10 5.76
C ALA A 98 -8.66 -13.68 5.85
N GLU A 99 -7.97 -13.62 4.73
CA GLU A 99 -6.57 -13.18 4.65
C GLU A 99 -6.45 -11.69 4.94
N VAL A 100 -7.35 -10.89 4.36
CA VAL A 100 -7.42 -9.46 4.63
C VAL A 100 -7.70 -9.21 6.11
N ALA A 101 -8.69 -9.90 6.68
CA ALA A 101 -9.05 -9.75 8.09
C ALA A 101 -7.87 -10.09 9.02
N ALA A 102 -7.04 -11.06 8.64
CA ALA A 102 -5.87 -11.45 9.41
C ALA A 102 -4.71 -10.45 9.31
N CYS A 103 -4.52 -9.85 8.13
CA CYS A 103 -3.38 -8.95 7.85
C CYS A 103 -3.66 -7.47 8.14
N LEU A 104 -4.89 -7.02 7.94
CA LEU A 104 -5.24 -5.60 8.05
C LEU A 104 -4.85 -4.99 9.40
N PRO A 105 -4.98 -5.68 10.55
CA PRO A 105 -4.52 -5.13 11.83
C PRO A 105 -3.04 -4.73 11.85
N TYR A 106 -2.19 -5.43 11.11
CA TYR A 106 -0.77 -5.05 11.00
C TYR A 106 -0.60 -3.71 10.27
N LEU A 107 -1.33 -3.53 9.17
CA LEU A 107 -1.29 -2.27 8.42
C LEU A 107 -1.86 -1.12 9.25
N GLU A 108 -2.96 -1.36 9.95
CA GLU A 108 -3.54 -0.35 10.84
C GLU A 108 -2.53 0.07 11.90
N ARG A 109 -1.78 -0.88 12.45
CA ARG A 109 -0.73 -0.58 13.42
C ARG A 109 0.41 0.21 12.79
N GLN A 110 0.79 -0.11 11.57
CA GLN A 110 1.79 0.68 10.84
C GLN A 110 1.32 2.13 10.67
N ILE A 111 0.06 2.33 10.34
CA ILE A 111 -0.52 3.67 10.18
C ILE A 111 -0.50 4.43 11.51
N GLU A 112 -0.85 3.77 12.62
CA GLU A 112 -0.79 4.38 13.95
C GLU A 112 0.63 4.80 14.33
N LEU A 113 1.63 3.97 14.03
CA LEU A 113 3.03 4.26 14.33
C LEU A 113 3.61 5.34 13.42
N LEU A 114 3.26 5.29 12.15
CA LEU A 114 3.78 6.20 11.12
C LEU A 114 3.12 7.58 11.19
N ARG A 115 1.82 7.63 11.42
CA ARG A 115 0.99 8.83 11.37
C ARG A 115 1.23 9.64 10.08
N PRO A 116 0.99 9.03 8.93
CA PRO A 116 1.21 9.74 7.68
C PRO A 116 0.23 10.89 7.52
N ARG A 117 0.64 11.91 6.76
CA ARG A 117 -0.24 13.04 6.44
C ARG A 117 -1.14 12.72 5.25
N LEU A 118 -0.73 11.79 4.40
CA LEU A 118 -1.51 11.37 3.24
C LEU A 118 -1.25 9.90 2.94
N ILE A 119 -2.32 9.16 2.65
CA ILE A 119 -2.26 7.78 2.17
C ILE A 119 -2.58 7.78 0.68
N LEU A 120 -1.73 7.16 -0.12
CA LEU A 120 -1.98 6.90 -1.53
C LEU A 120 -2.27 5.40 -1.70
N ALA A 121 -3.54 5.07 -1.92
CA ALA A 121 -3.96 3.69 -2.19
C ALA A 121 -3.81 3.40 -3.68
N VAL A 122 -2.98 2.42 -4.02
CA VAL A 122 -2.73 2.04 -5.40
C VAL A 122 -3.46 0.74 -5.73
N GLY A 123 -4.51 0.86 -6.55
CA GLY A 123 -5.32 -0.23 -7.02
C GLY A 123 -6.64 -0.42 -6.26
N ARG A 124 -7.53 -1.13 -6.92
CA ARG A 124 -8.90 -1.38 -6.42
C ARG A 124 -8.90 -2.12 -5.07
N ILE A 125 -8.08 -3.14 -4.94
CA ILE A 125 -8.07 -3.98 -3.72
C ILE A 125 -7.66 -3.16 -2.49
N ALA A 126 -6.59 -2.37 -2.59
CA ALA A 126 -6.15 -1.51 -1.50
C ALA A 126 -7.23 -0.50 -1.15
N MET A 127 -7.78 0.18 -2.16
CA MET A 127 -8.84 1.17 -1.98
C MET A 127 -10.07 0.57 -1.28
N GLN A 128 -10.58 -0.55 -1.79
CA GLN A 128 -11.80 -1.14 -1.26
C GLN A 128 -11.64 -1.59 0.19
N ASN A 129 -10.49 -2.16 0.54
CA ASN A 129 -10.25 -2.65 1.89
C ASN A 129 -9.97 -1.50 2.89
N LEU A 130 -9.31 -0.43 2.46
CA LEU A 130 -9.07 0.72 3.33
C LEU A 130 -10.34 1.55 3.55
N LEU A 131 -11.17 1.69 2.53
CA LEU A 131 -12.39 2.52 2.60
C LEU A 131 -13.65 1.72 2.96
N GLY A 132 -13.56 0.40 3.05
CA GLY A 132 -14.71 -0.44 3.37
C GLY A 132 -15.83 -0.33 2.34
N THR A 133 -15.50 -0.28 1.06
CA THR A 133 -16.44 -0.08 -0.04
C THR A 133 -16.25 -1.14 -1.12
N ASP A 134 -17.29 -1.40 -1.90
CA ASP A 134 -17.23 -2.21 -3.12
C ASP A 134 -17.26 -1.37 -4.41
N SER A 135 -17.16 -0.05 -4.27
CA SER A 135 -17.16 0.88 -5.40
C SER A 135 -15.96 0.63 -6.32
N SER A 136 -16.14 0.97 -7.60
CA SER A 136 -15.06 0.89 -8.59
C SER A 136 -14.00 1.96 -8.34
N LEU A 137 -12.78 1.69 -8.77
CA LEU A 137 -11.70 2.67 -8.70
C LEU A 137 -12.06 3.95 -9.45
N GLY A 138 -12.68 3.83 -10.63
CA GLY A 138 -13.07 4.97 -11.44
C GLY A 138 -14.02 5.95 -10.73
N ARG A 139 -14.89 5.43 -9.86
CA ARG A 139 -15.81 6.28 -9.09
C ARG A 139 -15.12 7.02 -7.94
N MET A 140 -14.05 6.46 -7.43
CA MET A 140 -13.39 6.97 -6.22
C MET A 140 -12.20 7.89 -6.52
N ARG A 141 -11.75 7.92 -7.77
CA ARG A 141 -10.63 8.79 -8.19
C ARG A 141 -11.05 10.27 -8.16
N GLY A 142 -10.07 11.14 -7.98
CA GLY A 142 -10.29 12.59 -8.03
C GLY A 142 -11.01 13.17 -6.82
N GLN A 143 -11.07 12.43 -5.73
CA GLN A 143 -11.71 12.84 -4.49
C GLN A 143 -10.78 12.61 -3.31
N VAL A 144 -10.93 13.42 -2.27
CA VAL A 144 -10.21 13.21 -1.00
C VAL A 144 -11.10 12.37 -0.10
N HIS A 145 -10.62 11.17 0.21
CA HIS A 145 -11.26 10.29 1.20
C HIS A 145 -10.54 10.44 2.54
N GLU A 146 -11.09 9.86 3.57
CA GLU A 146 -10.51 9.86 4.91
C GLU A 146 -10.38 8.44 5.43
N PHE A 147 -9.28 8.14 6.10
CA PHE A 147 -9.04 6.84 6.71
C PHE A 147 -8.87 6.96 8.22
N GLY A 148 -9.59 6.10 8.95
CA GLY A 148 -9.41 5.90 10.39
C GLY A 148 -9.90 7.05 11.26
N GLY A 149 -9.67 6.88 12.57
CA GLY A 149 -10.10 7.85 13.57
C GLY A 149 -9.39 9.20 13.48
N LEU A 150 -8.18 9.23 12.92
CA LEU A 150 -7.43 10.47 12.70
C LEU A 150 -7.84 11.18 11.40
N LYS A 151 -8.76 10.60 10.63
CA LYS A 151 -9.25 11.15 9.36
C LYS A 151 -8.11 11.50 8.40
N THR A 152 -7.16 10.58 8.26
CA THR A 152 -6.02 10.78 7.37
C THR A 152 -6.50 10.88 5.92
N PRO A 153 -6.14 11.94 5.19
CA PRO A 153 -6.51 12.05 3.77
C PRO A 153 -6.01 10.86 2.97
N LEU A 154 -6.89 10.30 2.13
CA LEU A 154 -6.60 9.15 1.31
C LEU A 154 -6.99 9.44 -0.13
N ILE A 155 -6.03 9.29 -1.03
CA ILE A 155 -6.20 9.46 -2.47
C ILE A 155 -6.00 8.10 -3.13
N VAL A 156 -6.75 7.84 -4.20
CA VAL A 156 -6.67 6.56 -4.91
C VAL A 156 -6.12 6.75 -6.31
N THR A 157 -5.38 5.75 -6.79
CA THR A 157 -4.95 5.66 -8.18
C THR A 157 -4.84 4.20 -8.60
N TYR A 158 -4.43 3.97 -9.84
CA TYR A 158 -4.27 2.63 -10.41
C TYR A 158 -3.06 1.92 -9.84
N HIS A 159 -3.16 0.59 -9.72
CA HIS A 159 -2.02 -0.24 -9.34
C HIS A 159 -0.99 -0.23 -10.49
N PRO A 160 0.31 -0.13 -10.18
CA PRO A 160 1.34 -0.14 -11.25
C PRO A 160 1.27 -1.39 -12.14
N ALA A 161 0.97 -2.57 -11.60
CA ALA A 161 0.82 -3.79 -12.40
C ALA A 161 -0.30 -3.67 -13.44
N TYR A 162 -1.41 -3.02 -13.09
CA TYR A 162 -2.48 -2.74 -14.04
C TYR A 162 -1.99 -1.82 -15.16
N LEU A 163 -1.21 -0.79 -14.83
CA LEU A 163 -0.67 0.17 -15.81
C LEU A 163 0.33 -0.48 -16.75
N LEU A 164 1.03 -1.52 -16.32
CA LEU A 164 1.91 -2.29 -17.20
C LEU A 164 1.10 -3.06 -18.26
N ARG A 165 -0.09 -3.57 -17.88
CA ARG A 165 -0.98 -4.26 -18.81
C ARG A 165 -1.77 -3.30 -19.69
N LYS A 166 -2.05 -2.09 -19.20
CA LYS A 166 -2.87 -1.10 -19.89
C LYS A 166 -2.20 0.29 -19.84
N PRO A 167 -1.12 0.48 -20.61
CA PRO A 167 -0.30 1.70 -20.54
C PRO A 167 -1.05 3.00 -20.88
N GLU A 168 -2.14 2.92 -21.63
CA GLU A 168 -2.97 4.08 -21.96
C GLU A 168 -3.58 4.75 -20.74
N ASP A 169 -3.73 4.03 -19.63
CA ASP A 169 -4.26 4.59 -18.40
C ASP A 169 -3.19 5.28 -17.53
N LYS A 170 -1.94 5.26 -17.93
CA LYS A 170 -0.87 6.02 -17.25
C LYS A 170 -1.19 7.51 -17.17
N ARG A 171 -1.87 8.05 -18.18
CA ARG A 171 -2.30 9.45 -18.17
C ARG A 171 -3.25 9.73 -17.01
N LYS A 172 -4.20 8.82 -16.75
CA LYS A 172 -5.12 8.95 -15.62
C LYS A 172 -4.40 8.86 -14.28
N ALA A 173 -3.45 7.92 -14.17
CA ALA A 173 -2.61 7.81 -12.97
C ALA A 173 -1.80 9.09 -12.75
N TRP A 174 -1.28 9.70 -13.79
CA TRP A 174 -0.58 10.98 -13.68
C TRP A 174 -1.48 12.08 -13.13
N GLU A 175 -2.73 12.15 -13.57
CA GLU A 175 -3.72 13.09 -13.02
C GLU A 175 -3.94 12.85 -11.52
N ASP A 176 -4.04 11.58 -11.12
CA ASP A 176 -4.21 11.20 -9.71
C ASP A 176 -3.00 11.62 -8.86
N LEU A 177 -1.78 11.42 -9.38
CA LEU A 177 -0.55 11.79 -8.68
C LEU A 177 -0.44 13.31 -8.51
N LYS A 178 -0.76 14.07 -9.54
CA LYS A 178 -0.81 15.55 -9.45
C LYS A 178 -1.84 16.01 -8.44
N PHE A 179 -2.99 15.35 -8.42
CA PHE A 179 -4.05 15.63 -7.45
C PHE A 179 -3.57 15.36 -6.03
N ALA A 180 -2.95 14.20 -5.79
CA ALA A 180 -2.39 13.85 -4.49
C ALA A 180 -1.35 14.87 -4.03
N ARG A 181 -0.44 15.27 -4.91
CA ARG A 181 0.57 16.29 -4.62
C ARG A 181 -0.08 17.63 -4.25
N SER A 182 -1.12 18.02 -4.99
CA SER A 182 -1.87 19.25 -4.73
C SER A 182 -2.57 19.20 -3.37
N VAL A 183 -3.20 18.09 -3.02
CA VAL A 183 -3.84 17.89 -1.72
C VAL A 183 -2.79 17.95 -0.61
N PHE A 184 -1.68 17.26 -0.76
CA PHE A 184 -0.59 17.25 0.23
C PHE A 184 -0.05 18.66 0.49
N ALA A 185 0.12 19.45 -0.57
CA ALA A 185 0.64 20.83 -0.45
C ALA A 185 -0.29 21.75 0.36
N ARG A 186 -1.58 21.43 0.46
CA ARG A 186 -2.57 22.18 1.24
C ARG A 186 -2.68 21.72 2.68
N LEU A 187 -2.04 20.61 3.04
CA LEU A 187 -2.05 20.13 4.42
C LEU A 187 -1.09 20.97 5.26
N ALA A 188 -1.59 21.49 6.37
CA ALA A 188 -0.78 22.33 7.26
C ALA A 188 0.14 21.50 8.15
#